data_d279bb2640a0874cad745dfb7e829de4
#
_entry.id   d279bb2640a0874cad745dfb7e829de4
#
_cell.length_a   1.000
_cell.length_b   1.000
_cell.length_c   1.000
_cell.angle_alpha   90.00
_cell.angle_beta   90.00
_cell.angle_gamma   90.00
#
_symmetry.space_group_name_H-M   'P 1'
#
loop_
_entity.id
_entity.type
_entity.pdbx_description
1 polymer ?
#
loop_
_entity_poly.entity_id
_entity_poly.type
_entity_poly.pdbx_seq_one_letter_code
_entity_poly.pdbx_strand_id
1 'polypeptide(L)'
;MDRSRRTQEDPDLGMLSGRTLFGLQRELFAALAEQGHPGLRPRHGAVLAYLDDDGSRATDLAARSGRHKQVIGTLVDELVELGYVERRRDPADRRAKLIVPTERGRDFIVRSDAILAELEAAHARAVGEQAYAEFKRVFRLVAARQAALTSDAGT
;
A
#
# COMPACT_ATOMS: atom_id res chain seq x y z
N MET A 1 -24.28 27.56 -4.10
CA MET A 1 -24.04 26.56 -3.06
C MET A 1 -22.55 26.55 -2.73
N ASP A 2 -22.23 26.75 -1.48
CA ASP A 2 -20.85 26.84 -1.03
C ASP A 2 -20.13 25.48 -1.24
N ARG A 3 -18.96 25.49 -1.87
CA ARG A 3 -18.15 24.29 -2.14
C ARG A 3 -17.82 23.49 -0.88
N SER A 4 -17.62 24.20 0.24
CA SER A 4 -17.36 23.61 1.55
C SER A 4 -18.53 22.78 2.08
N ARG A 5 -19.78 23.23 1.87
CA ARG A 5 -21.00 22.48 2.26
C ARG A 5 -21.16 21.22 1.41
N ARG A 6 -20.99 21.34 0.07
CA ARG A 6 -21.11 20.20 -0.84
C ARG A 6 -20.10 19.09 -0.53
N THR A 7 -18.87 19.45 -0.18
CA THR A 7 -17.81 18.47 0.17
C THR A 7 -18.03 17.81 1.54
N GLN A 8 -18.87 18.36 2.39
CA GLN A 8 -19.25 17.76 3.68
C GLN A 8 -20.48 16.87 3.58
N GLU A 9 -21.49 17.30 2.81
CA GLU A 9 -22.79 16.63 2.71
C GLU A 9 -22.80 15.48 1.69
N ASP A 10 -22.06 15.63 0.57
CA ASP A 10 -21.96 14.62 -0.50
C ASP A 10 -20.53 14.58 -1.07
N PRO A 11 -19.57 13.99 -0.36
CA PRO A 11 -18.20 13.87 -0.85
C PRO A 11 -18.11 12.89 -2.01
N ASP A 12 -17.38 13.27 -3.05
CA ASP A 12 -17.13 12.41 -4.20
C ASP A 12 -16.22 11.22 -3.86
N LEU A 13 -16.15 10.25 -4.79
CA LEU A 13 -15.36 9.03 -4.63
C LEU A 13 -13.88 9.31 -4.31
N GLY A 14 -13.29 10.33 -4.95
CA GLY A 14 -11.89 10.69 -4.70
C GLY A 14 -11.67 11.17 -3.26
N MET A 15 -12.59 12.00 -2.76
CA MET A 15 -12.54 12.50 -1.38
C MET A 15 -12.74 11.38 -0.37
N LEU A 16 -13.73 10.49 -0.60
CA LEU A 16 -13.98 9.33 0.27
C LEU A 16 -12.77 8.41 0.29
N SER A 17 -12.22 8.04 -0.87
CA SER A 17 -11.05 7.19 -0.99
C SER A 17 -9.82 7.81 -0.29
N GLY A 18 -9.57 9.10 -0.51
CA GLY A 18 -8.45 9.80 0.09
C GLY A 18 -8.55 9.88 1.61
N ARG A 19 -9.72 10.23 2.16
CA ARG A 19 -9.95 10.27 3.60
C ARG A 19 -9.80 8.89 4.25
N THR A 20 -10.35 7.87 3.61
CA THR A 20 -10.26 6.49 4.10
C THR A 20 -8.81 6.01 4.09
N LEU A 21 -8.09 6.20 2.99
CA LEU A 21 -6.68 5.84 2.88
C LEU A 21 -5.83 6.54 3.95
N PHE A 22 -6.01 7.86 4.10
CA PHE A 22 -5.26 8.64 5.09
C PHE A 22 -5.54 8.16 6.53
N GLY A 23 -6.81 7.87 6.85
CA GLY A 23 -7.21 7.34 8.15
C GLY A 23 -6.58 5.97 8.43
N LEU A 24 -6.71 5.04 7.49
CA LEU A 24 -6.12 3.69 7.60
C LEU A 24 -4.60 3.74 7.75
N GLN A 25 -3.91 4.57 6.95
CA GLN A 25 -2.47 4.73 7.06
C GLN A 25 -2.04 5.30 8.42
N ARG A 26 -2.76 6.29 8.94
CA ARG A 26 -2.48 6.86 10.24
C ARG A 26 -2.58 5.82 11.36
N GLU A 27 -3.64 5.02 11.38
CA GLU A 27 -3.85 3.98 12.37
C GLU A 27 -2.83 2.85 12.22
N LEU A 28 -2.59 2.39 11.01
CA LEU A 28 -1.61 1.36 10.70
C LEU A 28 -0.21 1.74 11.18
N PHE A 29 0.28 2.91 10.78
CA PHE A 29 1.65 3.32 11.11
C PHE A 29 1.81 3.72 12.57
N ALA A 30 0.77 4.19 13.25
CA ALA A 30 0.78 4.39 14.70
C ALA A 30 0.94 3.05 15.43
N ALA A 31 0.13 2.05 15.09
CA ALA A 31 0.22 0.71 15.68
C ALA A 31 1.56 0.02 15.38
N LEU A 32 2.08 0.16 14.18
CA LEU A 32 3.39 -0.38 13.79
C LEU A 32 4.54 0.28 14.56
N ALA A 33 4.47 1.59 14.80
CA ALA A 33 5.47 2.29 15.60
C ALA A 33 5.53 1.75 17.04
N GLU A 34 4.39 1.48 17.66
CA GLU A 34 4.29 0.84 18.98
C GLU A 34 4.83 -0.60 18.99
N GLN A 35 4.75 -1.29 17.85
CA GLN A 35 5.22 -2.66 17.67
C GLN A 35 6.69 -2.78 17.20
N GLY A 36 7.46 -1.70 17.26
CA GLY A 36 8.91 -1.72 16.97
C GLY A 36 9.31 -1.23 15.58
N HIS A 37 8.38 -0.60 14.82
CA HIS A 37 8.64 -0.06 13.49
C HIS A 37 8.44 1.47 13.39
N PRO A 38 9.06 2.31 14.26
CA PRO A 38 8.77 3.74 14.32
C PRO A 38 9.34 4.55 13.14
N GLY A 39 10.32 3.99 12.41
CA GLY A 39 11.01 4.68 11.31
C GLY A 39 10.29 4.69 9.98
N LEU A 40 9.25 3.86 9.83
CA LEU A 40 8.50 3.75 8.60
C LEU A 40 7.47 4.87 8.41
N ARG A 41 7.22 5.21 7.16
CA ARG A 41 6.27 6.22 6.72
C ARG A 41 5.31 5.63 5.69
N PRO A 42 4.10 6.20 5.49
CA PRO A 42 3.13 5.71 4.50
C PRO A 42 3.70 5.53 3.08
N ARG A 43 4.65 6.38 2.66
CA ARG A 43 5.32 6.27 1.35
C ARG A 43 6.04 4.94 1.14
N HIS A 44 6.57 4.33 2.20
CA HIS A 44 7.27 3.04 2.14
C HIS A 44 6.32 1.88 1.77
N GLY A 45 5.01 2.06 1.97
CA GLY A 45 3.99 1.11 1.53
C GLY A 45 3.98 0.86 0.03
N ALA A 46 4.46 1.82 -0.78
CA ALA A 46 4.61 1.62 -2.24
C ALA A 46 5.61 0.50 -2.60
N VAL A 47 6.48 0.12 -1.68
CA VAL A 47 7.41 -1.02 -1.82
C VAL A 47 6.91 -2.19 -0.99
N LEU A 48 6.76 -2.01 0.33
CA LEU A 48 6.52 -3.11 1.27
C LEU A 48 5.16 -3.81 1.08
N ALA A 49 4.13 -3.11 0.59
CA ALA A 49 2.82 -3.72 0.32
C ALA A 49 2.79 -4.60 -0.95
N TYR A 50 3.83 -4.51 -1.78
CA TYR A 50 3.91 -5.25 -3.06
C TYR A 50 5.14 -6.16 -3.16
N LEU A 51 5.92 -6.23 -2.09
CA LEU A 51 7.14 -7.01 -2.02
C LEU A 51 6.83 -8.48 -1.76
N ASP A 52 7.29 -9.36 -2.64
CA ASP A 52 7.15 -10.80 -2.48
C ASP A 52 8.21 -11.35 -1.51
N ASP A 53 7.91 -12.45 -0.83
CA ASP A 53 8.79 -13.06 0.18
C ASP A 53 10.15 -13.50 -0.38
N ASP A 54 10.17 -13.96 -1.62
CA ASP A 54 11.36 -14.36 -2.37
C ASP A 54 12.04 -13.21 -3.10
N GLY A 55 11.43 -12.03 -3.05
CA GLY A 55 11.93 -10.79 -3.63
C GLY A 55 11.24 -10.37 -4.92
N SER A 56 11.31 -9.08 -5.21
CA SER A 56 10.71 -8.46 -6.39
C SER A 56 11.71 -7.55 -7.09
N ARG A 57 11.59 -7.41 -8.42
CA ARG A 57 12.36 -6.41 -9.17
C ARG A 57 11.76 -5.01 -8.97
N ALA A 58 12.60 -3.97 -9.02
CA ALA A 58 12.14 -2.59 -8.91
C ALA A 58 11.12 -2.21 -10.01
N THR A 59 11.25 -2.78 -11.21
CA THR A 59 10.30 -2.60 -12.31
C THR A 59 8.92 -3.17 -11.99
N ASP A 60 8.86 -4.33 -11.34
CA ASP A 60 7.61 -4.99 -10.97
C ASP A 60 6.91 -4.24 -9.82
N LEU A 61 7.70 -3.77 -8.84
CA LEU A 61 7.20 -2.91 -7.76
C LEU A 61 6.64 -1.59 -8.31
N ALA A 62 7.32 -0.97 -9.27
CA ALA A 62 6.85 0.24 -9.93
C ALA A 62 5.50 0.01 -10.66
N ALA A 63 5.40 -1.07 -11.43
CA ALA A 63 4.18 -1.42 -12.15
C ALA A 63 3.02 -1.71 -11.19
N ARG A 64 3.24 -2.53 -10.14
CA ARG A 64 2.19 -2.91 -9.17
C ARG A 64 1.73 -1.74 -8.30
N SER A 65 2.66 -0.86 -7.89
CA SER A 65 2.35 0.30 -7.06
C SER A 65 1.85 1.53 -7.82
N GLY A 66 1.94 1.53 -9.16
CA GLY A 66 1.62 2.69 -9.98
C GLY A 66 2.59 3.87 -9.80
N ARG A 67 3.82 3.62 -9.31
CA ARG A 67 4.85 4.64 -9.08
C ARG A 67 5.94 4.58 -10.15
N HIS A 68 6.58 5.71 -10.41
CA HIS A 68 7.74 5.74 -11.28
C HIS A 68 8.90 4.94 -10.69
N LYS A 69 9.69 4.27 -11.56
CA LYS A 69 10.85 3.45 -11.17
C LYS A 69 11.85 4.25 -10.32
N GLN A 70 12.06 5.54 -10.62
CA GLN A 70 12.96 6.40 -9.84
C GLN A 70 12.48 6.59 -8.40
N VAL A 71 11.17 6.77 -8.19
CA VAL A 71 10.57 6.88 -6.85
C VAL A 71 10.75 5.57 -6.08
N ILE A 72 10.49 4.43 -6.73
CA ILE A 72 10.72 3.13 -6.12
C ILE A 72 12.19 2.95 -5.75
N GLY A 73 13.14 3.35 -6.62
CA GLY A 73 14.57 3.31 -6.32
C GLY A 73 14.94 4.08 -5.05
N THR A 74 14.44 5.31 -4.90
CA THR A 74 14.66 6.14 -3.71
C THR A 74 14.06 5.49 -2.45
N LEU A 75 12.83 4.97 -2.53
CA LEU A 75 12.19 4.30 -1.39
C LEU A 75 12.91 3.01 -0.99
N VAL A 76 13.43 2.27 -1.96
CA VAL A 76 14.26 1.08 -1.69
C VAL A 76 15.56 1.46 -0.99
N ASP A 77 16.23 2.55 -1.41
CA ASP A 77 17.44 3.04 -0.72
C ASP A 77 17.14 3.38 0.75
N GLU A 78 16.06 4.11 1.01
CA GLU A 78 15.61 4.42 2.37
C GLU A 78 15.33 3.13 3.19
N LEU A 79 14.66 2.15 2.58
CA LEU A 79 14.33 0.89 3.25
C LEU A 79 15.54 0.00 3.50
N VAL A 80 16.57 0.07 2.66
CA VAL A 80 17.87 -0.58 2.91
C VAL A 80 18.55 0.05 4.12
N GLU A 81 18.61 1.38 4.19
CA GLU A 81 19.20 2.10 5.33
C GLU A 81 18.46 1.81 6.64
N LEU A 82 17.13 1.69 6.59
CA LEU A 82 16.30 1.34 7.73
C LEU A 82 16.34 -0.15 8.09
N GLY A 83 16.96 -0.99 7.25
CA GLY A 83 17.15 -2.41 7.49
C GLY A 83 15.92 -3.29 7.21
N TYR A 84 14.97 -2.83 6.39
CA TYR A 84 13.77 -3.59 6.04
C TYR A 84 13.90 -4.43 4.79
N VAL A 85 14.75 -4.02 3.86
CA VAL A 85 15.02 -4.74 2.63
C VAL A 85 16.51 -4.78 2.34
N GLU A 86 16.91 -5.73 1.50
CA GLU A 86 18.25 -5.81 0.95
C GLU A 86 18.19 -6.06 -0.54
N ARG A 87 19.29 -5.74 -1.26
CA ARG A 87 19.44 -6.06 -2.69
C ARG A 87 20.24 -7.33 -2.85
N ARG A 88 19.69 -8.32 -3.57
CA ARG A 88 20.36 -9.55 -3.96
C ARG A 88 20.46 -9.65 -5.48
N ARG A 89 21.39 -10.44 -5.97
CA ARG A 89 21.44 -10.80 -7.41
C ARG A 89 20.24 -11.68 -7.73
N ASP A 90 19.60 -11.40 -8.87
CA ASP A 90 18.53 -12.26 -9.38
C ASP A 90 19.17 -13.58 -9.88
N PRO A 91 18.78 -14.76 -9.36
CA PRO A 91 19.31 -16.03 -9.82
C PRO A 91 18.96 -16.35 -11.27
N ALA A 92 17.84 -15.79 -11.78
CA ALA A 92 17.40 -15.97 -13.16
C ALA A 92 18.09 -15.01 -14.15
N ASP A 93 18.54 -13.85 -13.65
CA ASP A 93 19.23 -12.84 -14.48
C ASP A 93 20.31 -12.11 -13.66
N ARG A 94 21.56 -12.50 -13.87
CA ARG A 94 22.73 -11.95 -13.15
C ARG A 94 22.92 -10.42 -13.30
N ARG A 95 22.28 -9.80 -14.29
CA ARG A 95 22.31 -8.36 -14.52
C ARG A 95 21.27 -7.62 -13.72
N ALA A 96 20.24 -8.31 -13.26
CA ALA A 96 19.16 -7.77 -12.45
C ALA A 96 19.43 -7.94 -10.96
N LYS A 97 18.78 -7.10 -10.17
CA LYS A 97 18.75 -7.19 -8.71
C LYS A 97 17.33 -7.42 -8.23
N LEU A 98 17.19 -8.31 -7.26
CA LEU A 98 15.97 -8.48 -6.47
C LEU A 98 16.07 -7.63 -5.20
N ILE A 99 14.94 -7.05 -4.83
CA ILE A 99 14.71 -6.42 -3.54
C ILE A 99 14.04 -7.48 -2.69
N VAL A 100 14.69 -7.87 -1.61
CA VAL A 100 14.26 -8.99 -0.76
C VAL A 100 14.01 -8.47 0.65
N PRO A 101 12.90 -8.86 1.31
CA PRO A 101 12.67 -8.46 2.69
C PRO A 101 13.71 -9.10 3.62
N THR A 102 14.24 -8.32 4.55
CA THR A 102 15.02 -8.82 5.69
C THR A 102 14.10 -9.49 6.71
N GLU A 103 14.64 -10.08 7.78
CA GLU A 103 13.83 -10.57 8.90
C GLU A 103 12.93 -9.47 9.48
N ARG A 104 13.50 -8.26 9.67
CA ARG A 104 12.75 -7.08 10.10
C ARG A 104 11.66 -6.67 9.10
N GLY A 105 11.94 -6.78 7.80
CA GLY A 105 10.96 -6.53 6.74
C GLY A 105 9.81 -7.53 6.77
N ARG A 106 10.08 -8.81 6.98
CA ARG A 106 9.05 -9.85 7.12
C ARG A 106 8.21 -9.66 8.37
N ASP A 107 8.82 -9.33 9.50
CA ASP A 107 8.08 -9.00 10.74
C ASP A 107 7.12 -7.83 10.52
N PHE A 108 7.58 -6.76 9.85
CA PHE A 108 6.73 -5.64 9.47
C PHE A 108 5.54 -6.09 8.59
N ILE A 109 5.78 -6.88 7.54
CA ILE A 109 4.72 -7.34 6.62
C ILE A 109 3.65 -8.13 7.38
N VAL A 110 4.07 -9.09 8.20
CA VAL A 110 3.15 -9.92 9.01
C VAL A 110 2.31 -9.06 9.98
N ARG A 111 2.93 -8.11 10.66
CA ARG A 111 2.21 -7.21 11.59
C ARG A 111 1.27 -6.26 10.85
N SER A 112 1.73 -5.71 9.73
CA SER A 112 0.92 -4.84 8.87
C SER A 112 -0.35 -5.55 8.40
N ASP A 113 -0.23 -6.78 7.89
CA ASP A 113 -1.36 -7.58 7.43
C ASP A 113 -2.35 -7.88 8.57
N ALA A 114 -1.84 -8.21 9.77
CA ALA A 114 -2.67 -8.45 10.94
C ALA A 114 -3.45 -7.20 11.37
N ILE A 115 -2.78 -6.05 11.45
CA ILE A 115 -3.41 -4.77 11.80
C ILE A 115 -4.48 -4.39 10.77
N LEU A 116 -4.18 -4.50 9.48
CA LEU A 116 -5.15 -4.21 8.41
C LEU A 116 -6.36 -5.13 8.47
N ALA A 117 -6.16 -6.42 8.74
CA ALA A 117 -7.26 -7.38 8.92
C ALA A 117 -8.16 -7.00 10.10
N GLU A 118 -7.60 -6.55 11.22
CA GLU A 118 -8.36 -6.07 12.38
C GLU A 118 -9.14 -4.80 12.07
N LEU A 119 -8.54 -3.82 11.37
CA LEU A 119 -9.22 -2.60 10.93
C LEU A 119 -10.39 -2.92 10.00
N GLU A 120 -10.18 -3.82 9.03
CA GLU A 120 -11.25 -4.27 8.14
C GLU A 120 -12.38 -4.99 8.89
N ALA A 121 -12.04 -5.86 9.84
CA ALA A 121 -13.03 -6.54 10.67
C ALA A 121 -13.83 -5.56 11.54
N ALA A 122 -13.18 -4.50 12.06
CA ALA A 122 -13.86 -3.46 12.81
C ALA A 122 -14.86 -2.68 11.93
N HIS A 123 -14.48 -2.35 10.69
CA HIS A 123 -15.39 -1.73 9.73
C HIS A 123 -16.57 -2.64 9.38
N ALA A 124 -16.30 -3.93 9.12
CA ALA A 124 -17.34 -4.92 8.81
C ALA A 124 -18.37 -5.03 9.96
N ARG A 125 -17.91 -5.07 11.22
CA ARG A 125 -18.80 -5.06 12.38
C ARG A 125 -19.63 -3.77 12.50
N ALA A 126 -19.02 -2.62 12.17
CA ALA A 126 -19.69 -1.32 12.30
C ALA A 126 -20.80 -1.10 11.26
N VAL A 127 -20.60 -1.53 10.02
CA VAL A 127 -21.55 -1.30 8.91
C VAL A 127 -22.36 -2.54 8.55
N GLY A 128 -22.06 -3.69 9.12
CA GLY A 128 -22.65 -4.99 8.80
C GLY A 128 -21.77 -5.80 7.83
N GLU A 129 -21.50 -7.06 8.17
CA GLU A 129 -20.55 -7.91 7.43
C GLU A 129 -20.94 -8.11 5.96
N GLN A 130 -22.24 -8.31 5.69
CA GLN A 130 -22.72 -8.47 4.32
C GLN A 130 -22.56 -7.19 3.50
N ALA A 131 -22.89 -6.04 4.07
CA ALA A 131 -22.75 -4.73 3.43
C ALA A 131 -21.27 -4.42 3.15
N TYR A 132 -20.38 -4.73 4.09
CA TYR A 132 -18.95 -4.55 3.93
C TYR A 132 -18.37 -5.47 2.84
N ALA A 133 -18.76 -6.72 2.80
CA ALA A 133 -18.33 -7.68 1.78
C ALA A 133 -18.76 -7.22 0.37
N GLU A 134 -20.00 -6.75 0.21
CA GLU A 134 -20.50 -6.20 -1.06
C GLU A 134 -19.77 -4.91 -1.43
N PHE A 135 -19.54 -4.00 -0.49
CA PHE A 135 -18.70 -2.82 -0.71
C PHE A 135 -17.32 -3.19 -1.22
N LYS A 136 -16.62 -4.14 -0.58
CA LYS A 136 -15.28 -4.61 -1.01
C LYS A 136 -15.32 -5.19 -2.41
N ARG A 137 -16.36 -5.95 -2.74
CA ARG A 137 -16.55 -6.52 -4.08
C ARG A 137 -16.70 -5.43 -5.14
N VAL A 138 -17.59 -4.48 -4.93
CA VAL A 138 -17.85 -3.38 -5.86
C VAL A 138 -16.65 -2.45 -5.97
N PHE A 139 -16.04 -2.11 -4.84
CA PHE A 139 -14.89 -1.22 -4.83
C PHE A 139 -13.68 -1.79 -5.57
N ARG A 140 -13.46 -3.12 -5.51
CA ARG A 140 -12.44 -3.79 -6.34
C ARG A 140 -12.69 -3.62 -7.83
N LEU A 141 -13.93 -3.71 -8.28
CA LEU A 141 -14.28 -3.49 -9.70
C LEU A 141 -14.04 -2.03 -10.11
N VAL A 142 -14.41 -1.09 -9.26
CA VAL A 142 -14.16 0.36 -9.51
C VAL A 142 -12.67 0.65 -9.58
N ALA A 143 -11.89 0.13 -8.64
CA ALA A 143 -10.45 0.31 -8.59
C ALA A 143 -9.73 -0.30 -9.81
N ALA A 144 -10.13 -1.50 -10.23
CA ALA A 144 -9.59 -2.15 -11.42
C ALA A 144 -9.91 -1.37 -12.69
N ARG A 145 -11.15 -0.87 -12.83
CA ARG A 145 -11.54 0.00 -13.95
C ARG A 145 -10.71 1.28 -13.99
N GLN A 146 -10.52 1.93 -12.83
CA GLN A 146 -9.73 3.17 -12.74
C GLN A 146 -8.25 2.92 -13.10
N ALA A 147 -7.68 1.80 -12.68
CA ALA A 147 -6.30 1.42 -13.03
C ALA A 147 -6.14 1.22 -14.54
N ALA A 148 -7.08 0.55 -15.21
CA ALA A 148 -7.05 0.36 -16.66
C ALA A 148 -7.06 1.68 -17.42
N LEU A 149 -7.91 2.64 -17.03
CA LEU A 149 -7.96 3.98 -17.63
C LEU A 149 -6.65 4.75 -17.49
N THR A 150 -5.93 4.54 -16.39
CA THR A 150 -4.64 5.21 -16.15
C THR A 150 -3.51 4.60 -16.99
N SER A 151 -3.56 3.29 -17.26
CA SER A 151 -2.58 2.60 -18.11
C SER A 151 -2.69 2.99 -19.57
N ASP A 152 -3.91 3.17 -20.10
CA ASP A 152 -4.17 3.57 -21.48
C ASP A 152 -3.78 5.02 -21.78
N ALA A 153 -3.77 5.89 -20.77
CA ALA A 153 -3.41 7.31 -20.92
C ALA A 153 -1.88 7.56 -20.98
N GLY A 154 -1.06 6.53 -20.71
CA GLY A 154 0.41 6.59 -20.72
C GLY A 154 1.08 6.06 -22.00
N THR A 155 0.30 5.74 -23.05
CA THR A 155 0.78 5.31 -24.37
C THR A 155 0.56 6.43 -25.37
#